data_75b4d6d137a654a2e71e62dfb9178717
#
_entry.id   75b4d6d137a654a2e71e62dfb9178717
#
_cell.length_a   1.000
_cell.length_b   1.000
_cell.length_c   1.000
_cell.angle_alpha   90.00
_cell.angle_beta   90.00
_cell.angle_gamma   90.00
#
_symmetry.space_group_name_H-M   'P 1'
#
loop_
_entity.id
_entity.type
_entity.pdbx_description
1 polymer ?
#
loop_
_entity_poly.entity_id
_entity_poly.type
_entity_poly.pdbx_seq_one_letter_code
_entity_poly.pdbx_strand_id
1 'polypeptide(L)'
;MHDNKVDMILDKLQQQVSIHTPPLSFIIIGLGFLIALISGCSPSVQTYQGYLQKPKLTDNFFITSDAKKLPLNIWKSKATEVKAVVIALHGFNDHSGAFKELGNILAVNGYLLYAYDQRGFGNTQNRGIWAGTNLLVRDLKEIVSLIREAHPTLPIHALGESMGAAVILSAISKKKGMKRPRLASAILSAPAVWGRNTMPIWQSKILDILIHIIPMVKLTPQGLNINPSDNVEMLQALRDDPLYITESRLDAVYGLTNLMDEALDASSYQDTPLLILYGAKDDLVPKSSTCKMLSKLPKGRQKQWRLAFYPNGHHLLFRDINRDAVVRDIEASLTFKKNPLPSGYEVDLSKVKNLDHSDCLTKSKLIYK
;
A
#
# COMPACT_ATOMS: atom_id res chain seq x y z
N MET A 1 20.09 33.57 72.34
CA MET A 1 19.75 32.12 72.38
C MET A 1 18.83 31.69 71.27
N HIS A 2 18.86 32.35 70.07
CA HIS A 2 17.98 31.98 68.94
C HIS A 2 18.74 31.45 67.70
N ASP A 3 20.05 31.67 67.60
CA ASP A 3 20.82 31.33 66.41
C ASP A 3 21.24 29.84 66.36
N ASN A 4 21.42 29.17 67.48
CA ASN A 4 21.91 27.78 67.53
C ASN A 4 20.88 26.71 67.02
N LYS A 5 19.59 27.03 66.86
CA LYS A 5 18.59 26.05 66.40
C LYS A 5 18.46 25.99 64.94
N VAL A 6 18.75 27.07 64.23
CA VAL A 6 18.63 27.14 62.74
C VAL A 6 19.83 26.42 62.11
N ASP A 7 21.03 26.61 62.65
CA ASP A 7 22.24 25.94 62.14
C ASP A 7 22.19 24.43 62.36
N MET A 8 21.63 23.97 63.50
CA MET A 8 21.45 22.53 63.75
C MET A 8 20.38 21.87 62.82
N ILE A 9 19.40 22.64 62.33
CA ILE A 9 18.38 22.15 61.37
C ILE A 9 18.97 22.12 59.95
N LEU A 10 19.79 23.10 59.61
CA LEU A 10 20.47 23.15 58.28
C LEU A 10 21.50 22.03 58.13
N ASP A 11 22.30 21.73 59.23
CA ASP A 11 23.23 20.60 59.24
C ASP A 11 22.51 19.25 59.12
N LYS A 12 21.36 19.08 59.76
CA LYS A 12 20.56 17.85 59.66
C LYS A 12 19.91 17.69 58.27
N LEU A 13 19.54 18.78 57.59
CA LEU A 13 19.02 18.74 56.24
C LEU A 13 20.13 18.48 55.20
N GLN A 14 21.36 18.95 55.44
CA GLN A 14 22.51 18.62 54.59
C GLN A 14 22.97 17.16 54.72
N GLN A 15 22.85 16.55 55.92
CA GLN A 15 23.17 15.14 56.11
C GLN A 15 22.11 14.16 55.58
N GLN A 16 20.86 14.59 55.33
CA GLN A 16 19.81 13.73 54.78
C GLN A 16 19.70 13.71 53.24
N VAL A 17 20.42 14.56 52.51
CA VAL A 17 20.47 14.55 51.06
C VAL A 17 21.87 14.06 50.61
N SER A 18 22.27 12.89 51.08
CA SER A 18 23.33 12.13 50.43
C SER A 18 22.70 11.47 49.21
N ILE A 19 22.63 12.20 48.11
CA ILE A 19 22.34 11.64 46.78
C ILE A 19 23.53 10.71 46.50
N HIS A 20 23.32 9.41 46.72
CA HIS A 20 24.25 8.40 46.23
C HIS A 20 24.20 8.43 44.70
N THR A 21 25.04 9.27 44.10
CA THR A 21 25.31 9.19 42.68
C THR A 21 25.92 7.81 42.42
N PRO A 22 25.29 6.97 41.61
CA PRO A 22 25.88 5.66 41.28
C PRO A 22 27.28 5.89 40.73
N PRO A 23 28.27 5.06 41.07
CA PRO A 23 29.60 5.21 40.54
C PRO A 23 29.58 5.21 39.00
N LEU A 24 30.39 6.04 38.41
CA LEU A 24 30.46 6.28 36.96
C LEU A 24 30.49 4.97 36.15
N SER A 25 31.10 3.92 36.72
CA SER A 25 31.13 2.56 36.17
C SER A 25 29.74 1.94 36.00
N PHE A 26 28.79 2.15 36.90
CA PHE A 26 27.41 1.64 36.75
C PHE A 26 26.63 2.41 35.70
N ILE A 27 26.89 3.70 35.53
CA ILE A 27 26.29 4.53 34.50
C ILE A 27 26.83 4.07 33.12
N ILE A 28 28.14 3.82 33.01
CA ILE A 28 28.78 3.34 31.77
C ILE A 28 28.30 1.92 31.43
N ILE A 29 28.20 1.02 32.39
CA ILE A 29 27.68 -0.34 32.18
C ILE A 29 26.22 -0.29 31.78
N GLY A 30 25.39 0.52 32.45
CA GLY A 30 23.98 0.72 32.11
C GLY A 30 23.80 1.30 30.71
N LEU A 31 24.61 2.28 30.33
CA LEU A 31 24.61 2.87 28.99
C LEU A 31 25.10 1.88 27.92
N GLY A 32 26.14 1.10 28.23
CA GLY A 32 26.65 0.03 27.38
C GLY A 32 25.61 -1.07 27.14
N PHE A 33 24.89 -1.48 28.19
CA PHE A 33 23.81 -2.45 28.12
C PHE A 33 22.61 -1.92 27.32
N LEU A 34 22.27 -0.64 27.51
CA LEU A 34 21.21 0.04 26.72
C LEU A 34 21.59 0.14 25.23
N ILE A 35 22.84 0.48 24.93
CA ILE A 35 23.37 0.52 23.56
C ILE A 35 23.37 -0.89 22.94
N ALA A 36 23.74 -1.93 23.70
CA ALA A 36 23.72 -3.32 23.22
C ALA A 36 22.28 -3.80 22.95
N LEU A 37 21.29 -3.39 23.76
CA LEU A 37 19.88 -3.70 23.51
C LEU A 37 19.35 -3.01 22.26
N ILE A 38 19.78 -1.79 21.96
CA ILE A 38 19.37 -1.04 20.76
C ILE A 38 20.03 -1.60 19.48
N SER A 39 21.27 -2.09 19.58
CA SER A 39 22.02 -2.65 18.45
C SER A 39 21.46 -3.99 17.94
N GLY A 40 20.64 -4.69 18.73
CA GLY A 40 20.06 -5.98 18.38
C GLY A 40 18.73 -5.94 17.59
N CYS A 41 18.08 -4.78 17.49
CA CYS A 41 16.74 -4.65 16.95
C CYS A 41 16.73 -3.97 15.57
N SER A 42 17.31 -4.60 14.56
CA SER A 42 17.20 -4.12 13.17
C SER A 42 15.90 -4.60 12.53
N PRO A 43 15.24 -3.75 11.70
CA PRO A 43 14.09 -4.16 10.90
C PRO A 43 14.43 -5.37 10.01
N SER A 44 13.53 -6.34 9.98
CA SER A 44 13.69 -7.50 9.08
C SER A 44 13.10 -7.16 7.72
N VAL A 45 13.92 -7.26 6.67
CA VAL A 45 13.50 -7.08 5.28
C VAL A 45 13.99 -8.27 4.47
N GLN A 46 13.14 -8.81 3.59
CA GLN A 46 13.55 -9.87 2.69
C GLN A 46 14.60 -9.38 1.70
N THR A 47 15.59 -10.22 1.42
CA THR A 47 16.69 -9.89 0.51
C THR A 47 16.52 -10.60 -0.83
N TYR A 48 16.96 -9.96 -1.91
CA TYR A 48 17.06 -10.58 -3.22
C TYR A 48 18.21 -11.57 -3.24
N GLN A 49 17.92 -12.81 -3.62
CA GLN A 49 18.91 -13.90 -3.63
C GLN A 49 19.80 -13.93 -4.90
N GLY A 50 19.69 -12.92 -5.74
CA GLY A 50 20.34 -12.90 -7.05
C GLY A 50 19.49 -13.53 -8.15
N TYR A 51 19.98 -13.49 -9.40
CA TYR A 51 19.33 -14.17 -10.52
C TYR A 51 19.73 -15.65 -10.51
N LEU A 52 18.81 -16.50 -10.11
CA LEU A 52 19.04 -17.95 -9.98
C LEU A 52 18.47 -18.74 -11.17
N GLN A 53 17.40 -18.23 -11.79
CA GLN A 53 16.73 -18.90 -12.91
C GLN A 53 15.92 -17.92 -13.76
N LYS A 54 15.53 -18.32 -14.99
CA LYS A 54 14.54 -17.60 -15.77
C LYS A 54 13.20 -17.66 -15.01
N PRO A 55 12.52 -16.52 -14.76
CA PRO A 55 11.20 -16.53 -14.14
C PRO A 55 10.19 -17.28 -15.03
N LYS A 56 9.17 -17.90 -14.43
CA LYS A 56 8.16 -18.67 -15.15
C LYS A 56 6.81 -18.70 -14.44
N LEU A 57 5.74 -18.92 -15.20
CA LEU A 57 4.39 -19.18 -14.71
C LEU A 57 4.10 -20.68 -14.77
N THR A 58 3.41 -21.16 -13.75
CA THR A 58 2.73 -22.45 -13.72
C THR A 58 1.25 -22.22 -13.41
N ASP A 59 0.42 -23.25 -13.39
CA ASP A 59 -1.01 -23.09 -13.08
C ASP A 59 -1.28 -22.50 -11.70
N ASN A 60 -0.37 -22.74 -10.72
CA ASN A 60 -0.58 -22.37 -9.32
C ASN A 60 0.50 -21.41 -8.77
N PHE A 61 1.56 -21.13 -9.53
CA PHE A 61 2.67 -20.33 -9.02
C PHE A 61 3.26 -19.42 -10.10
N PHE A 62 3.57 -18.22 -9.69
CA PHE A 62 4.58 -17.39 -10.33
C PHE A 62 5.92 -17.66 -9.65
N ILE A 63 6.90 -18.13 -10.40
CA ILE A 63 8.25 -18.40 -9.90
C ILE A 63 9.16 -17.28 -10.40
N THR A 64 9.76 -16.55 -9.46
CA THR A 64 10.58 -15.38 -9.73
C THR A 64 12.00 -15.71 -10.15
N SER A 65 12.76 -14.72 -10.64
CA SER A 65 14.15 -14.88 -11.04
C SER A 65 15.07 -15.32 -9.89
N ASP A 66 14.73 -15.00 -8.63
CA ASP A 66 15.44 -15.47 -7.43
C ASP A 66 14.79 -16.74 -6.82
N ALA A 67 14.10 -17.52 -7.65
CA ALA A 67 13.51 -18.82 -7.34
C ALA A 67 12.42 -18.81 -6.24
N LYS A 68 11.82 -17.66 -5.92
CA LYS A 68 10.68 -17.63 -4.99
C LYS A 68 9.41 -18.09 -5.68
N LYS A 69 8.67 -18.98 -5.00
CA LYS A 69 7.35 -19.45 -5.44
C LYS A 69 6.27 -18.54 -4.82
N LEU A 70 5.62 -17.77 -5.66
CA LEU A 70 4.50 -16.90 -5.26
C LEU A 70 3.20 -17.56 -5.72
N PRO A 71 2.26 -17.92 -4.82
CA PRO A 71 0.97 -18.48 -5.19
C PRO A 71 0.26 -17.61 -6.22
N LEU A 72 -0.36 -18.24 -7.21
CA LEU A 72 -0.96 -17.57 -8.36
C LEU A 72 -2.39 -18.08 -8.58
N ASN A 73 -3.32 -17.16 -8.66
CA ASN A 73 -4.69 -17.40 -9.09
C ASN A 73 -4.89 -16.89 -10.51
N ILE A 74 -5.54 -17.69 -11.36
CA ILE A 74 -5.80 -17.37 -12.76
C ILE A 74 -7.30 -17.55 -13.04
N TRP A 75 -7.98 -16.46 -13.42
CA TRP A 75 -9.36 -16.51 -13.93
C TRP A 75 -9.33 -16.44 -15.43
N LYS A 76 -9.45 -17.61 -16.08
CA LYS A 76 -9.41 -17.74 -17.54
C LYS A 76 -10.71 -17.18 -18.14
N SER A 77 -10.57 -16.42 -19.23
CA SER A 77 -11.71 -15.91 -20.00
C SER A 77 -12.66 -17.06 -20.39
N LYS A 78 -13.97 -16.82 -20.22
CA LYS A 78 -15.03 -17.73 -20.68
C LYS A 78 -15.56 -17.38 -22.08
N ALA A 79 -15.12 -16.26 -22.64
CA ALA A 79 -15.46 -15.88 -24.02
C ALA A 79 -14.54 -16.59 -25.02
N THR A 80 -15.01 -16.75 -26.24
CA THR A 80 -14.27 -17.34 -27.35
C THR A 80 -13.00 -16.55 -27.68
N GLU A 81 -13.08 -15.21 -27.55
CA GLU A 81 -11.96 -14.30 -27.78
C GLU A 81 -11.60 -13.54 -26.50
N VAL A 82 -10.32 -13.54 -26.16
CA VAL A 82 -9.80 -12.80 -24.99
C VAL A 82 -9.60 -11.34 -25.38
N LYS A 83 -10.26 -10.42 -24.69
CA LYS A 83 -10.19 -8.97 -24.96
C LYS A 83 -8.91 -8.32 -24.44
N ALA A 84 -8.50 -8.69 -23.24
CA ALA A 84 -7.30 -8.17 -22.57
C ALA A 84 -6.88 -9.05 -21.39
N VAL A 85 -5.67 -8.80 -20.90
CA VAL A 85 -5.13 -9.42 -19.68
C VAL A 85 -5.07 -8.37 -18.58
N VAL A 86 -5.48 -8.74 -17.36
CA VAL A 86 -5.39 -7.95 -16.15
C VAL A 86 -4.46 -8.63 -15.17
N ILE A 87 -3.46 -7.91 -14.65
CA ILE A 87 -2.60 -8.35 -13.56
C ILE A 87 -3.03 -7.61 -12.30
N ALA A 88 -3.47 -8.33 -11.27
CA ALA A 88 -4.03 -7.76 -10.06
C ALA A 88 -3.11 -7.93 -8.85
N LEU A 89 -2.90 -6.85 -8.09
CA LEU A 89 -2.07 -6.77 -6.89
C LEU A 89 -2.92 -6.38 -5.69
N HIS A 90 -2.93 -7.23 -4.67
CA HIS A 90 -3.71 -7.08 -3.45
C HIS A 90 -3.17 -6.01 -2.50
N GLY A 91 -3.97 -5.60 -1.51
CA GLY A 91 -3.63 -4.68 -0.45
C GLY A 91 -2.69 -5.26 0.60
N PHE A 92 -2.24 -4.42 1.55
CA PHE A 92 -1.43 -4.84 2.69
C PHE A 92 -2.21 -5.84 3.55
N ASN A 93 -1.52 -6.87 4.05
CA ASN A 93 -2.08 -7.97 4.84
C ASN A 93 -3.00 -8.95 4.09
N ASP A 94 -3.35 -8.68 2.85
CA ASP A 94 -4.26 -9.46 2.04
C ASP A 94 -3.49 -10.47 1.15
N HIS A 95 -4.17 -11.12 0.23
CA HIS A 95 -3.61 -12.08 -0.71
C HIS A 95 -4.41 -12.08 -2.03
N SER A 96 -3.97 -12.85 -3.02
CA SER A 96 -4.57 -12.92 -4.37
C SER A 96 -6.04 -13.33 -4.39
N GLY A 97 -6.53 -14.02 -3.35
CA GLY A 97 -7.94 -14.36 -3.17
C GLY A 97 -8.90 -13.18 -3.09
N ALA A 98 -8.40 -11.98 -2.73
CA ALA A 98 -9.17 -10.73 -2.73
C ALA A 98 -9.88 -10.44 -4.07
N PHE A 99 -9.33 -10.96 -5.17
CA PHE A 99 -9.85 -10.74 -6.51
C PHE A 99 -10.82 -11.82 -7.00
N LYS A 100 -11.24 -12.76 -6.13
CA LYS A 100 -12.08 -13.91 -6.53
C LYS A 100 -13.36 -13.48 -7.25
N GLU A 101 -14.11 -12.54 -6.67
CA GLU A 101 -15.38 -12.09 -7.26
C GLU A 101 -15.16 -11.27 -8.53
N LEU A 102 -14.26 -10.28 -8.46
CA LEU A 102 -13.90 -9.45 -9.61
C LEU A 102 -13.36 -10.32 -10.76
N GLY A 103 -12.48 -11.28 -10.47
CA GLY A 103 -11.91 -12.20 -11.45
C GLY A 103 -12.96 -13.05 -12.15
N ASN A 104 -13.96 -13.55 -11.41
CA ASN A 104 -15.08 -14.30 -11.99
C ASN A 104 -15.93 -13.44 -12.93
N ILE A 105 -16.22 -12.18 -12.55
CA ILE A 105 -17.01 -11.25 -13.40
C ILE A 105 -16.21 -10.92 -14.67
N LEU A 106 -14.96 -10.55 -14.54
CA LEU A 106 -14.11 -10.22 -15.68
C LEU A 106 -13.91 -11.42 -16.62
N ALA A 107 -13.77 -12.64 -16.09
CA ALA A 107 -13.65 -13.85 -16.88
C ALA A 107 -14.89 -14.11 -17.74
N VAL A 108 -16.10 -13.91 -17.21
CA VAL A 108 -17.36 -14.01 -17.97
C VAL A 108 -17.40 -12.98 -19.11
N ASN A 109 -16.85 -11.78 -18.86
CA ASN A 109 -16.86 -10.67 -19.81
C ASN A 109 -15.69 -10.68 -20.81
N GLY A 110 -14.90 -11.75 -20.84
CA GLY A 110 -13.88 -11.97 -21.88
C GLY A 110 -12.48 -11.48 -21.49
N TYR A 111 -12.22 -11.23 -20.20
CA TYR A 111 -10.90 -10.85 -19.72
C TYR A 111 -10.19 -12.04 -19.05
N LEU A 112 -8.87 -12.04 -19.11
CA LEU A 112 -8.01 -12.99 -18.41
C LEU A 112 -7.35 -12.26 -17.24
N LEU A 113 -7.58 -12.73 -16.02
CA LEU A 113 -7.01 -12.10 -14.82
C LEU A 113 -6.01 -13.01 -14.13
N TYR A 114 -4.83 -12.45 -13.81
CA TYR A 114 -3.79 -13.06 -12.99
C TYR A 114 -3.64 -12.27 -11.69
N ALA A 115 -3.67 -12.95 -10.55
CA ALA A 115 -3.35 -12.35 -9.27
C ALA A 115 -2.42 -13.27 -8.48
N TYR A 116 -1.33 -12.76 -7.95
CA TYR A 116 -0.39 -13.54 -7.15
C TYR A 116 -0.29 -12.98 -5.73
N ASP A 117 0.05 -13.85 -4.78
CA ASP A 117 0.37 -13.43 -3.42
C ASP A 117 1.71 -12.69 -3.45
N GLN A 118 1.70 -11.41 -3.11
CA GLN A 118 2.92 -10.62 -3.05
C GLN A 118 3.81 -11.11 -1.91
N ARG A 119 5.13 -10.98 -2.05
CA ARG A 119 6.10 -11.45 -1.05
C ARG A 119 5.77 -10.93 0.34
N GLY A 120 5.79 -11.81 1.33
CA GLY A 120 5.49 -11.51 2.72
C GLY A 120 4.00 -11.59 3.05
N PHE A 121 3.13 -11.92 2.09
CA PHE A 121 1.68 -12.01 2.27
C PHE A 121 1.12 -13.34 1.78
N GLY A 122 -0.14 -13.61 2.14
CA GLY A 122 -0.85 -14.82 1.72
C GLY A 122 -0.12 -16.10 2.10
N ASN A 123 0.02 -17.02 1.15
CA ASN A 123 0.72 -18.28 1.35
C ASN A 123 2.16 -18.26 0.82
N THR A 124 2.85 -17.11 0.96
CA THR A 124 4.26 -16.99 0.60
C THR A 124 5.20 -17.38 1.73
N GLN A 125 6.46 -17.70 1.39
CA GLN A 125 7.52 -17.82 2.38
C GLN A 125 7.76 -16.47 3.08
N ASN A 126 8.20 -16.50 4.34
CA ASN A 126 8.48 -15.30 5.16
C ASN A 126 7.26 -14.37 5.31
N ARG A 127 6.07 -14.96 5.43
CA ARG A 127 4.82 -14.23 5.68
C ARG A 127 4.94 -13.32 6.89
N GLY A 128 4.49 -12.07 6.76
CA GLY A 128 4.58 -11.01 7.77
C GLY A 128 5.91 -10.27 7.77
N ILE A 129 6.92 -10.69 6.97
CA ILE A 129 8.19 -9.99 6.82
C ILE A 129 8.15 -9.15 5.52
N TRP A 130 8.37 -7.86 5.65
CA TRP A 130 8.36 -6.92 4.52
C TRP A 130 9.38 -7.29 3.43
N ALA A 131 8.93 -7.29 2.18
CA ALA A 131 9.81 -7.63 1.06
C ALA A 131 10.69 -6.47 0.58
N GLY A 132 10.33 -5.23 0.92
CA GLY A 132 10.93 -4.04 0.35
C GLY A 132 10.32 -3.66 -1.01
N THR A 133 10.19 -2.36 -1.25
CA THR A 133 9.58 -1.82 -2.47
C THR A 133 10.23 -2.36 -3.75
N ASN A 134 11.57 -2.44 -3.76
CA ASN A 134 12.32 -2.88 -4.94
C ASN A 134 11.97 -4.32 -5.37
N LEU A 135 11.74 -5.24 -4.41
CA LEU A 135 11.37 -6.62 -4.74
C LEU A 135 9.93 -6.70 -5.23
N LEU A 136 8.98 -6.00 -4.59
CA LEU A 136 7.59 -5.96 -5.03
C LEU A 136 7.48 -5.39 -6.46
N VAL A 137 8.20 -4.31 -6.75
CA VAL A 137 8.28 -3.71 -8.10
C VAL A 137 8.94 -4.65 -9.10
N ARG A 138 9.98 -5.38 -8.71
CA ARG A 138 10.66 -6.38 -9.56
C ARG A 138 9.71 -7.50 -9.92
N ASP A 139 9.01 -8.08 -8.95
CA ASP A 139 8.07 -9.17 -9.18
C ASP A 139 6.97 -8.77 -10.17
N LEU A 140 6.42 -7.55 -10.03
CA LEU A 140 5.46 -7.02 -11.01
C LEU A 140 6.07 -6.91 -12.42
N LYS A 141 7.31 -6.44 -12.55
CA LYS A 141 7.98 -6.33 -13.86
C LYS A 141 8.22 -7.70 -14.48
N GLU A 142 8.62 -8.68 -13.68
CA GLU A 142 8.85 -10.06 -14.14
C GLU A 142 7.55 -10.71 -14.63
N ILE A 143 6.47 -10.65 -13.85
CA ILE A 143 5.20 -11.25 -14.27
C ILE A 143 4.62 -10.56 -15.50
N VAL A 144 4.73 -9.23 -15.62
CA VAL A 144 4.31 -8.50 -16.84
C VAL A 144 5.10 -8.97 -18.05
N SER A 145 6.40 -9.21 -17.92
CA SER A 145 7.23 -9.73 -19.01
C SER A 145 6.80 -11.12 -19.45
N LEU A 146 6.54 -12.03 -18.50
CA LEU A 146 6.07 -13.38 -18.77
C LEU A 146 4.71 -13.40 -19.47
N ILE A 147 3.78 -12.58 -18.98
CA ILE A 147 2.45 -12.47 -19.58
C ILE A 147 2.52 -11.85 -20.97
N ARG A 148 3.43 -10.90 -21.21
CA ARG A 148 3.67 -10.35 -22.53
C ARG A 148 4.25 -11.39 -23.50
N GLU A 149 5.13 -12.30 -23.03
CA GLU A 149 5.62 -13.42 -23.84
C GLU A 149 4.48 -14.39 -24.19
N ALA A 150 3.60 -14.69 -23.22
CA ALA A 150 2.45 -15.59 -23.43
C ALA A 150 1.32 -14.98 -24.28
N HIS A 151 1.13 -13.65 -24.22
CA HIS A 151 0.05 -12.91 -24.89
C HIS A 151 0.61 -11.69 -25.64
N PRO A 152 1.36 -11.87 -26.72
CA PRO A 152 2.11 -10.78 -27.36
C PRO A 152 1.23 -9.68 -27.96
N THR A 153 0.02 -10.00 -28.38
CA THR A 153 -0.92 -9.08 -29.06
C THR A 153 -1.95 -8.46 -28.13
N LEU A 154 -2.21 -9.07 -26.97
CA LEU A 154 -3.25 -8.58 -26.08
C LEU A 154 -2.79 -7.35 -25.28
N PRO A 155 -3.70 -6.37 -25.06
CA PRO A 155 -3.43 -5.31 -24.09
C PRO A 155 -3.30 -5.91 -22.68
N ILE A 156 -2.29 -5.45 -21.93
CA ILE A 156 -2.05 -5.85 -20.54
C ILE A 156 -2.29 -4.64 -19.65
N HIS A 157 -3.19 -4.80 -18.69
CA HIS A 157 -3.52 -3.82 -17.68
C HIS A 157 -3.04 -4.27 -16.31
N ALA A 158 -2.66 -3.34 -15.44
CA ALA A 158 -2.43 -3.62 -14.03
C ALA A 158 -3.57 -3.03 -13.19
N LEU A 159 -4.05 -3.80 -12.22
CA LEU A 159 -5.04 -3.36 -11.23
C LEU A 159 -4.44 -3.54 -9.84
N GLY A 160 -4.43 -2.50 -9.03
CA GLY A 160 -3.93 -2.56 -7.66
C GLY A 160 -4.94 -2.03 -6.67
N GLU A 161 -5.08 -2.73 -5.55
CA GLU A 161 -5.81 -2.25 -4.38
C GLU A 161 -4.81 -1.76 -3.34
N SER A 162 -4.99 -0.55 -2.81
CA SER A 162 -4.22 -0.01 -1.68
C SER A 162 -2.69 -0.13 -1.90
N MET A 163 -2.00 -1.00 -1.14
CA MET A 163 -0.57 -1.30 -1.30
C MET A 163 -0.24 -1.75 -2.74
N GLY A 164 -1.07 -2.59 -3.34
CA GLY A 164 -0.87 -3.05 -4.73
C GLY A 164 -0.89 -1.90 -5.73
N ALA A 165 -1.73 -0.88 -5.51
CA ALA A 165 -1.74 0.33 -6.32
C ALA A 165 -0.47 1.17 -6.14
N ALA A 166 0.08 1.24 -4.91
CA ALA A 166 1.35 1.91 -4.65
C ALA A 166 2.52 1.20 -5.35
N VAL A 167 2.55 -0.13 -5.34
CA VAL A 167 3.54 -0.93 -6.10
C VAL A 167 3.46 -0.64 -7.59
N ILE A 168 2.24 -0.58 -8.15
CA ILE A 168 2.04 -0.25 -9.57
C ILE A 168 2.55 1.16 -9.87
N LEU A 169 2.18 2.18 -9.07
CA LEU A 169 2.65 3.57 -9.25
C LEU A 169 4.17 3.65 -9.27
N SER A 170 4.84 2.96 -8.34
CA SER A 170 6.30 2.91 -8.27
C SER A 170 6.90 2.20 -9.51
N ALA A 171 6.28 1.11 -9.97
CA ALA A 171 6.79 0.30 -11.08
C ALA A 171 6.70 0.99 -12.45
N ILE A 172 5.62 1.78 -12.70
CA ILE A 172 5.35 2.44 -13.99
C ILE A 172 5.95 3.85 -14.08
N SER A 173 6.62 4.31 -13.03
CA SER A 173 7.27 5.62 -12.97
C SER A 173 8.37 5.78 -14.02
N LYS A 174 8.41 6.94 -14.67
CA LYS A 174 9.49 7.36 -15.59
C LYS A 174 10.73 7.93 -14.89
N LYS A 175 10.85 7.75 -13.59
CA LYS A 175 12.04 8.21 -12.88
C LYS A 175 13.30 7.68 -13.55
N LYS A 176 14.28 8.54 -13.78
CA LYS A 176 15.49 8.26 -14.56
C LYS A 176 16.20 6.97 -14.12
N GLY A 177 16.56 6.11 -15.07
CA GLY A 177 17.28 4.84 -14.82
C GLY A 177 16.40 3.63 -14.53
N MET A 178 15.08 3.76 -14.44
CA MET A 178 14.18 2.65 -14.18
C MET A 178 13.58 2.10 -15.48
N LYS A 179 13.82 0.81 -15.77
CA LYS A 179 13.03 0.08 -16.77
C LYS A 179 11.64 -0.15 -16.21
N ARG A 180 10.60 0.24 -16.93
CA ARG A 180 9.21 0.08 -16.53
C ARG A 180 8.52 -1.03 -17.33
N PRO A 181 7.47 -1.67 -16.76
CA PRO A 181 6.67 -2.64 -17.50
C PRO A 181 5.87 -1.95 -18.60
N ARG A 182 5.65 -2.63 -19.71
CA ARG A 182 4.79 -2.14 -20.82
C ARG A 182 3.34 -2.50 -20.52
N LEU A 183 2.61 -1.56 -19.95
CA LEU A 183 1.18 -1.68 -19.67
C LEU A 183 0.37 -0.77 -20.58
N ALA A 184 -0.81 -1.22 -20.94
CA ALA A 184 -1.80 -0.45 -21.69
C ALA A 184 -2.43 0.64 -20.82
N SER A 185 -2.78 0.29 -19.57
CA SER A 185 -3.21 1.23 -18.52
C SER A 185 -2.99 0.63 -17.14
N ALA A 186 -3.17 1.45 -16.08
CA ALA A 186 -3.23 0.99 -14.71
C ALA A 186 -4.51 1.48 -14.03
N ILE A 187 -5.09 0.62 -13.17
CA ILE A 187 -6.26 0.90 -12.35
C ILE A 187 -5.81 0.88 -10.90
N LEU A 188 -6.01 1.98 -10.20
CA LEU A 188 -5.54 2.22 -8.85
C LEU A 188 -6.75 2.39 -7.92
N SER A 189 -7.12 1.35 -7.19
CA SER A 189 -8.20 1.38 -6.21
C SER A 189 -7.66 1.80 -4.86
N ALA A 190 -8.14 2.92 -4.32
CA ALA A 190 -7.77 3.47 -3.02
C ALA A 190 -6.24 3.44 -2.78
N PRO A 191 -5.41 4.02 -3.70
CA PRO A 191 -3.97 3.82 -3.70
C PRO A 191 -3.33 4.26 -2.38
N ALA A 192 -2.45 3.41 -1.81
CA ALA A 192 -1.73 3.69 -0.59
C ALA A 192 -0.64 4.75 -0.85
N VAL A 193 -1.01 6.02 -0.64
CA VAL A 193 -0.14 7.20 -0.85
C VAL A 193 -0.09 8.10 0.38
N TRP A 194 -0.42 7.57 1.54
CA TRP A 194 -0.35 8.28 2.82
C TRP A 194 1.08 8.23 3.37
N GLY A 195 2.00 8.86 2.62
CA GLY A 195 3.40 8.96 3.01
C GLY A 195 3.67 10.02 4.09
N ARG A 196 4.91 10.09 4.58
CA ARG A 196 5.34 11.00 5.67
C ARG A 196 5.04 12.46 5.39
N ASN A 197 5.08 12.89 4.12
CA ASN A 197 4.75 14.26 3.72
C ASN A 197 3.27 14.63 3.87
N THR A 198 2.41 13.66 4.12
CA THR A 198 0.96 13.84 4.31
C THR A 198 0.48 13.34 5.68
N MET A 199 1.34 12.68 6.44
CA MET A 199 1.10 12.29 7.83
C MET A 199 1.35 13.46 8.80
N PRO A 200 0.69 13.49 9.97
CA PRO A 200 1.10 14.34 11.08
C PRO A 200 2.57 14.06 11.46
N ILE A 201 3.37 15.11 11.63
CA ILE A 201 4.82 15.01 11.88
C ILE A 201 5.13 14.10 13.09
N TRP A 202 4.32 14.17 14.15
CA TRP A 202 4.54 13.35 15.34
C TRP A 202 4.37 11.85 15.07
N GLN A 203 3.43 11.45 14.20
CA GLN A 203 3.25 10.03 13.83
C GLN A 203 4.46 9.49 13.06
N SER A 204 4.95 10.23 12.07
CA SER A 204 6.14 9.84 11.32
C SER A 204 7.37 9.74 12.22
N LYS A 205 7.56 10.70 13.14
CA LYS A 205 8.69 10.69 14.09
C LYS A 205 8.62 9.55 15.09
N ILE A 206 7.44 9.26 15.64
CA ILE A 206 7.25 8.10 16.52
C ILE A 206 7.57 6.81 15.77
N LEU A 207 7.08 6.63 14.55
CA LEU A 207 7.37 5.46 13.74
C LEU A 207 8.88 5.32 13.46
N ASP A 208 9.57 6.43 13.10
CA ASP A 208 11.00 6.44 12.85
C ASP A 208 11.83 6.10 14.10
N ILE A 209 11.36 6.42 15.31
CA ILE A 209 12.03 6.06 16.57
C ILE A 209 11.75 4.58 16.93
N LEU A 210 10.48 4.18 16.93
CA LEU A 210 10.07 2.85 17.38
C LEU A 210 10.64 1.73 16.52
N ILE A 211 10.87 1.98 15.22
CA ILE A 211 11.45 0.99 14.30
C ILE A 211 12.86 0.53 14.74
N HIS A 212 13.61 1.37 15.44
CA HIS A 212 14.93 1.04 15.94
C HIS A 212 14.92 0.39 17.34
N ILE A 213 13.78 0.44 18.04
CA ILE A 213 13.65 -0.06 19.41
C ILE A 213 12.87 -1.39 19.42
N ILE A 214 11.73 -1.45 18.75
CA ILE A 214 10.78 -2.57 18.80
C ILE A 214 10.26 -3.00 17.41
N PRO A 215 11.12 -3.23 16.41
CA PRO A 215 10.71 -3.50 15.03
C PRO A 215 9.79 -4.71 14.89
N MET A 216 9.91 -5.71 15.76
CA MET A 216 9.18 -6.98 15.69
C MET A 216 7.82 -6.94 16.40
N VAL A 217 7.50 -5.87 17.12
CA VAL A 217 6.21 -5.74 17.80
C VAL A 217 5.10 -5.78 16.77
N LYS A 218 4.06 -6.53 17.09
CA LYS A 218 2.88 -6.67 16.23
C LYS A 218 1.83 -5.64 16.63
N LEU A 219 1.30 -4.98 15.62
CA LEU A 219 0.23 -4.01 15.72
C LEU A 219 -1.06 -4.62 15.18
N THR A 220 -2.15 -4.41 15.88
CA THR A 220 -3.48 -4.81 15.46
C THR A 220 -4.35 -3.57 15.22
N PRO A 221 -5.21 -3.54 14.18
CA PRO A 221 -6.20 -2.49 14.03
C PRO A 221 -7.39 -2.63 14.99
N GLN A 222 -7.43 -3.69 15.80
CA GLN A 222 -8.50 -3.89 16.78
C GLN A 222 -8.59 -2.71 17.75
N GLY A 223 -9.81 -2.20 17.96
CA GLY A 223 -10.04 -1.01 18.80
C GLY A 223 -9.89 0.33 18.06
N LEU A 224 -9.37 0.33 16.84
CA LEU A 224 -9.48 1.49 15.94
C LEU A 224 -10.84 1.42 15.24
N ASN A 225 -11.58 2.53 15.27
CA ASN A 225 -12.90 2.62 14.61
C ASN A 225 -12.72 2.81 13.10
N ILE A 226 -12.10 1.80 12.43
CA ILE A 226 -11.82 1.78 10.99
C ILE A 226 -12.80 0.83 10.33
N ASN A 227 -13.52 1.32 9.33
CA ASN A 227 -14.47 0.53 8.55
C ASN A 227 -14.01 0.45 7.07
N PRO A 228 -13.24 -0.58 6.69
CA PRO A 228 -12.69 -0.69 5.33
C PRO A 228 -13.73 -1.04 4.26
N SER A 229 -14.95 -1.49 4.64
CA SER A 229 -16.05 -1.83 3.73
C SER A 229 -17.39 -1.82 4.47
N ASP A 230 -18.50 -1.58 3.76
CA ASP A 230 -19.86 -1.77 4.29
C ASP A 230 -20.37 -3.22 4.19
N ASN A 231 -19.60 -4.12 3.60
CA ASN A 231 -19.93 -5.53 3.44
C ASN A 231 -19.48 -6.34 4.67
N VAL A 232 -20.36 -6.42 5.66
CA VAL A 232 -20.06 -7.08 6.95
C VAL A 232 -19.75 -8.57 6.78
N GLU A 233 -20.45 -9.28 5.88
CA GLU A 233 -20.20 -10.70 5.61
C GLU A 233 -18.80 -10.92 5.04
N MET A 234 -18.41 -10.09 4.08
CA MET A 234 -17.06 -10.13 3.52
C MET A 234 -15.99 -9.82 4.58
N LEU A 235 -16.23 -8.82 5.45
CA LEU A 235 -15.30 -8.48 6.54
C LEU A 235 -15.17 -9.61 7.56
N GLN A 236 -16.25 -10.36 7.84
CA GLN A 236 -16.20 -11.54 8.67
C GLN A 236 -15.39 -12.65 7.99
N ALA A 237 -15.70 -12.97 6.74
CA ALA A 237 -14.93 -13.95 5.96
C ALA A 237 -13.44 -13.62 5.88
N LEU A 238 -13.09 -12.32 5.76
CA LEU A 238 -11.70 -11.86 5.75
C LEU A 238 -11.00 -12.07 7.09
N ARG A 239 -11.70 -11.86 8.21
CA ARG A 239 -11.15 -12.12 9.56
C ARG A 239 -10.89 -13.60 9.81
N ASP A 240 -11.76 -14.45 9.27
CA ASP A 240 -11.69 -15.91 9.42
C ASP A 240 -10.73 -16.56 8.41
N ASP A 241 -10.22 -15.80 7.42
CA ASP A 241 -9.29 -16.30 6.42
C ASP A 241 -7.88 -16.48 7.01
N PRO A 242 -7.35 -17.72 7.04
CA PRO A 242 -6.02 -17.98 7.59
C PRO A 242 -4.89 -17.36 6.78
N LEU A 243 -5.14 -16.92 5.54
CA LEU A 243 -4.15 -16.24 4.69
C LEU A 243 -4.12 -14.73 4.90
N TYR A 244 -5.13 -14.15 5.54
CA TYR A 244 -5.13 -12.73 5.92
C TYR A 244 -4.27 -12.51 7.16
N ILE A 245 -3.48 -11.44 7.19
CA ILE A 245 -2.62 -11.09 8.34
C ILE A 245 -3.39 -10.11 9.24
N THR A 246 -3.79 -10.57 10.42
CA THR A 246 -4.55 -9.76 11.38
C THR A 246 -3.68 -8.88 12.26
N GLU A 247 -2.39 -9.22 12.42
CA GLU A 247 -1.41 -8.50 13.22
C GLU A 247 -0.15 -8.23 12.41
N SER A 248 0.18 -6.98 12.20
CA SER A 248 1.33 -6.57 11.39
C SER A 248 2.52 -6.19 12.25
N ARG A 249 3.70 -6.68 11.90
CA ARG A 249 4.95 -6.23 12.51
C ARG A 249 5.17 -4.74 12.23
N LEU A 250 5.75 -4.04 13.19
CA LEU A 250 6.06 -2.62 13.06
C LEU A 250 7.01 -2.35 11.88
N ASP A 251 7.98 -3.24 11.63
CA ASP A 251 8.90 -3.13 10.49
C ASP A 251 8.18 -3.31 9.13
N ALA A 252 7.12 -4.11 9.06
CA ALA A 252 6.29 -4.22 7.86
C ALA A 252 5.45 -2.95 7.63
N VAL A 253 4.90 -2.34 8.68
CA VAL A 253 4.19 -1.05 8.62
C VAL A 253 5.14 0.08 8.20
N TYR A 254 6.35 0.09 8.75
CA TYR A 254 7.41 1.03 8.33
C TYR A 254 7.77 0.87 6.86
N GLY A 255 7.91 -0.39 6.41
CA GLY A 255 8.15 -0.72 5.01
C GLY A 255 7.04 -0.27 4.08
N LEU A 256 5.77 -0.44 4.48
CA LEU A 256 4.62 0.11 3.77
C LEU A 256 4.67 1.63 3.69
N THR A 257 5.06 2.31 4.78
CA THR A 257 5.20 3.78 4.79
C THR A 257 6.27 4.24 3.79
N ASN A 258 7.39 3.52 3.69
CA ASN A 258 8.43 3.80 2.68
C ASN A 258 7.90 3.62 1.24
N LEU A 259 7.10 2.58 0.99
CA LEU A 259 6.43 2.38 -0.30
C LEU A 259 5.45 3.53 -0.61
N MET A 260 4.69 4.00 0.38
CA MET A 260 3.75 5.12 0.22
C MET A 260 4.47 6.42 -0.13
N ASP A 261 5.63 6.71 0.48
CA ASP A 261 6.48 7.85 0.14
C ASP A 261 6.97 7.74 -1.32
N GLU A 262 7.45 6.55 -1.71
CA GLU A 262 7.94 6.29 -3.07
C GLU A 262 6.82 6.41 -4.11
N ALA A 263 5.64 5.84 -3.84
CA ALA A 263 4.48 5.92 -4.73
C ALA A 263 4.00 7.37 -4.92
N LEU A 264 3.98 8.15 -3.84
CA LEU A 264 3.63 9.57 -3.88
C LEU A 264 4.65 10.38 -4.69
N ASP A 265 5.94 10.10 -4.57
CA ASP A 265 6.98 10.73 -5.40
C ASP A 265 6.86 10.28 -6.86
N ALA A 266 6.66 8.98 -7.09
CA ALA A 266 6.50 8.37 -8.40
C ALA A 266 5.33 8.95 -9.20
N SER A 267 4.31 9.49 -8.52
CA SER A 267 3.15 10.13 -9.16
C SER A 267 3.54 11.31 -10.06
N SER A 268 4.66 12.00 -9.75
CA SER A 268 5.18 13.12 -10.56
C SER A 268 5.76 12.68 -11.93
N TYR A 269 6.01 11.39 -12.11
CA TYR A 269 6.71 10.85 -13.28
C TYR A 269 5.85 9.88 -14.08
N GLN A 270 4.52 10.02 -14.01
CA GLN A 270 3.58 9.14 -14.71
C GLN A 270 3.34 9.54 -16.16
N ASP A 271 3.15 8.53 -17.03
CA ASP A 271 2.66 8.71 -18.39
C ASP A 271 1.82 7.53 -18.90
N THR A 272 1.69 6.47 -18.11
CA THR A 272 0.76 5.37 -18.38
C THR A 272 -0.66 5.86 -18.08
N PRO A 273 -1.67 5.60 -18.93
CA PRO A 273 -3.06 5.95 -18.63
C PRO A 273 -3.51 5.37 -17.29
N LEU A 274 -4.14 6.19 -16.44
CA LEU A 274 -4.59 5.80 -15.11
C LEU A 274 -6.10 5.94 -14.97
N LEU A 275 -6.74 4.94 -14.36
CA LEU A 275 -8.03 5.06 -13.70
C LEU A 275 -7.79 5.00 -12.20
N ILE A 276 -8.16 6.05 -11.47
CA ILE A 276 -8.06 6.14 -10.02
C ILE A 276 -9.46 6.01 -9.46
N LEU A 277 -9.67 5.06 -8.56
CA LEU A 277 -10.93 4.79 -7.88
C LEU A 277 -10.76 5.19 -6.41
N TYR A 278 -11.67 6.01 -5.88
CA TYR A 278 -11.57 6.46 -4.49
C TYR A 278 -12.95 6.57 -3.83
N GLY A 279 -13.06 6.03 -2.64
CA GLY A 279 -14.27 6.03 -1.83
C GLY A 279 -14.33 7.24 -0.88
N ALA A 280 -15.47 7.90 -0.82
CA ALA A 280 -15.64 9.07 0.08
C ALA A 280 -15.58 8.70 1.57
N LYS A 281 -15.83 7.43 1.90
CA LYS A 281 -15.80 6.85 3.25
C LYS A 281 -14.53 6.02 3.51
N ASP A 282 -13.47 6.25 2.74
CA ASP A 282 -12.18 5.61 2.99
C ASP A 282 -11.55 6.15 4.28
N ASP A 283 -11.49 5.30 5.31
CA ASP A 283 -10.93 5.61 6.63
C ASP A 283 -9.44 5.21 6.73
N LEU A 284 -8.90 4.49 5.73
CA LEU A 284 -7.50 4.02 5.73
C LEU A 284 -6.54 4.96 5.01
N VAL A 285 -6.96 5.49 3.85
CA VAL A 285 -6.16 6.45 3.09
C VAL A 285 -6.88 7.80 3.11
N PRO A 286 -6.36 8.81 3.84
CA PRO A 286 -6.99 10.12 3.92
C PRO A 286 -7.13 10.79 2.55
N LYS A 287 -8.25 11.50 2.34
CA LYS A 287 -8.51 12.30 1.12
C LYS A 287 -7.36 13.25 0.77
N SER A 288 -6.75 13.87 1.79
CA SER A 288 -5.61 14.77 1.64
C SER A 288 -4.42 14.12 0.91
N SER A 289 -4.15 12.84 1.19
CA SER A 289 -3.06 12.09 0.55
C SER A 289 -3.37 11.81 -0.92
N THR A 290 -4.61 11.44 -1.23
CA THR A 290 -5.07 11.27 -2.62
C THR A 290 -5.07 12.60 -3.37
N CYS A 291 -5.50 13.70 -2.75
CA CYS A 291 -5.38 15.05 -3.32
C CYS A 291 -3.93 15.39 -3.64
N LYS A 292 -3.01 15.11 -2.72
CA LYS A 292 -1.58 15.33 -2.93
C LYS A 292 -1.02 14.50 -4.09
N MET A 293 -1.43 13.24 -4.20
CA MET A 293 -1.07 12.39 -5.35
C MET A 293 -1.59 13.00 -6.66
N LEU A 294 -2.87 13.39 -6.74
CA LEU A 294 -3.47 13.97 -7.93
C LEU A 294 -2.78 15.27 -8.35
N SER A 295 -2.39 16.12 -7.39
CA SER A 295 -1.68 17.37 -7.66
C SER A 295 -0.28 17.16 -8.24
N LYS A 296 0.35 16.02 -7.95
CA LYS A 296 1.67 15.64 -8.45
C LYS A 296 1.63 15.06 -9.87
N LEU A 297 0.48 14.58 -10.35
CA LEU A 297 0.38 14.04 -11.71
C LEU A 297 0.78 15.08 -12.76
N PRO A 298 1.54 14.69 -13.81
CA PRO A 298 2.09 15.61 -14.80
C PRO A 298 1.01 16.48 -15.47
N LYS A 299 1.16 17.78 -15.36
CA LYS A 299 0.30 18.77 -16.03
C LYS A 299 0.46 18.63 -17.55
N GLY A 300 -0.62 18.79 -18.31
CA GLY A 300 -0.62 18.60 -19.77
C GLY A 300 -1.00 17.18 -20.23
N ARG A 301 -1.13 16.24 -19.31
CA ARG A 301 -1.57 14.85 -19.60
C ARG A 301 -2.90 14.50 -18.94
N GLN A 302 -3.69 15.48 -18.49
CA GLN A 302 -4.95 15.27 -17.76
C GLN A 302 -5.93 14.35 -18.47
N LYS A 303 -5.90 14.30 -19.82
CA LYS A 303 -6.73 13.39 -20.62
C LYS A 303 -6.38 11.91 -20.42
N GLN A 304 -5.23 11.60 -19.82
CA GLN A 304 -4.78 10.24 -19.50
C GLN A 304 -5.14 9.84 -18.05
N TRP A 305 -5.56 10.81 -17.22
CA TRP A 305 -5.94 10.57 -15.84
C TRP A 305 -7.46 10.62 -15.70
N ARG A 306 -8.03 9.54 -15.22
CA ARG A 306 -9.46 9.44 -14.87
C ARG A 306 -9.59 9.20 -13.38
N LEU A 307 -10.53 9.86 -12.74
CA LEU A 307 -10.87 9.69 -11.34
C LEU A 307 -12.35 9.36 -11.21
N ALA A 308 -12.69 8.24 -10.59
CA ALA A 308 -14.03 7.96 -10.11
C ALA A 308 -14.06 8.15 -8.58
N PHE A 309 -14.99 9.00 -8.11
CA PHE A 309 -15.18 9.30 -6.69
C PHE A 309 -16.54 8.79 -6.24
N TYR A 310 -16.53 7.67 -5.49
CA TYR A 310 -17.73 6.98 -5.05
C TYR A 310 -18.24 7.54 -3.72
N PRO A 311 -19.43 8.21 -3.67
CA PRO A 311 -19.93 8.88 -2.47
C PRO A 311 -20.15 7.95 -1.27
N ASN A 312 -20.47 6.69 -1.53
CA ASN A 312 -20.71 5.66 -0.51
C ASN A 312 -19.61 4.60 -0.46
N GLY A 313 -18.58 4.72 -1.29
CA GLY A 313 -17.49 3.77 -1.34
C GLY A 313 -16.57 3.88 -0.12
N HIS A 314 -16.07 2.73 0.34
CA HIS A 314 -15.08 2.58 1.39
C HIS A 314 -13.68 2.29 0.79
N HIS A 315 -12.77 1.75 1.56
CA HIS A 315 -11.42 1.42 1.09
C HIS A 315 -11.41 0.23 0.13
N LEU A 316 -12.16 -0.83 0.45
CA LEU A 316 -12.22 -2.06 -0.35
C LEU A 316 -13.33 -2.00 -1.41
N LEU A 317 -13.21 -1.03 -2.32
CA LEU A 317 -14.26 -0.58 -3.25
C LEU A 317 -14.93 -1.70 -4.05
N PHE A 318 -14.17 -2.64 -4.61
CA PHE A 318 -14.74 -3.73 -5.42
C PHE A 318 -15.19 -4.94 -4.56
N ARG A 319 -15.19 -4.77 -3.23
CA ARG A 319 -15.73 -5.71 -2.23
C ARG A 319 -16.87 -5.10 -1.39
N ASP A 320 -17.17 -3.82 -1.56
CA ASP A 320 -18.33 -3.15 -0.96
C ASP A 320 -19.65 -3.76 -1.46
N ILE A 321 -20.75 -3.50 -0.74
CA ILE A 321 -22.10 -3.95 -1.16
C ILE A 321 -22.44 -3.41 -2.55
N ASN A 322 -22.10 -2.13 -2.84
CA ASN A 322 -22.38 -1.47 -4.11
C ASN A 322 -21.25 -1.60 -5.14
N ARG A 323 -20.44 -2.66 -5.06
CA ARG A 323 -19.27 -2.90 -5.94
C ARG A 323 -19.58 -2.94 -7.43
N ASP A 324 -20.82 -3.23 -7.82
CA ASP A 324 -21.19 -3.36 -9.25
C ASP A 324 -20.90 -2.09 -10.06
N ALA A 325 -21.09 -0.90 -9.47
CA ALA A 325 -20.73 0.36 -10.10
C ALA A 325 -19.23 0.47 -10.34
N VAL A 326 -18.42 0.06 -9.35
CA VAL A 326 -16.97 0.04 -9.42
C VAL A 326 -16.48 -0.95 -10.48
N VAL A 327 -17.06 -2.16 -10.50
CA VAL A 327 -16.70 -3.22 -11.46
C VAL A 327 -17.00 -2.79 -12.90
N ARG A 328 -18.17 -2.17 -13.15
CA ARG A 328 -18.51 -1.61 -14.47
C ARG A 328 -17.52 -0.53 -14.93
N ASP A 329 -17.06 0.33 -14.01
CA ASP A 329 -16.07 1.36 -14.32
C ASP A 329 -14.71 0.76 -14.63
N ILE A 330 -14.29 -0.27 -13.85
CA ILE A 330 -13.08 -1.05 -14.14
C ILE A 330 -13.17 -1.64 -15.55
N GLU A 331 -14.24 -2.34 -15.86
CA GLU A 331 -14.44 -2.99 -17.17
C GLU A 331 -14.45 -1.98 -18.33
N ALA A 332 -15.17 -0.87 -18.18
CA ALA A 332 -15.20 0.21 -19.16
C ALA A 332 -13.79 0.78 -19.44
N SER A 333 -12.95 0.87 -18.42
CA SER A 333 -11.58 1.38 -18.57
C SER A 333 -10.65 0.44 -19.34
N LEU A 334 -10.92 -0.87 -19.29
CA LEU A 334 -10.12 -1.89 -20.01
C LEU A 334 -10.35 -1.84 -21.54
N THR A 335 -11.42 -1.20 -22.00
CA THR A 335 -11.77 -1.13 -23.45
C THR A 335 -11.20 0.09 -24.17
N PHE A 336 -10.41 0.95 -23.52
CA PHE A 336 -9.88 2.22 -24.06
C PHE A 336 -10.92 3.20 -24.62
N LYS A 337 -12.21 2.96 -24.41
CA LYS A 337 -13.26 3.88 -24.84
C LYS A 337 -13.19 5.17 -24.02
N LYS A 338 -13.25 6.30 -24.71
CA LYS A 338 -13.24 7.64 -24.09
C LYS A 338 -14.61 8.06 -23.52
N ASN A 339 -15.57 7.16 -23.49
CA ASN A 339 -16.90 7.43 -22.94
C ASN A 339 -16.80 7.70 -21.42
N PRO A 340 -17.69 8.50 -20.85
CA PRO A 340 -17.81 8.62 -19.41
C PRO A 340 -17.96 7.26 -18.74
N LEU A 341 -17.52 7.15 -17.48
CA LEU A 341 -17.63 5.92 -16.69
C LEU A 341 -19.12 5.59 -16.45
N PRO A 342 -19.51 4.32 -16.56
CA PRO A 342 -20.91 3.89 -16.42
C PRO A 342 -21.55 4.22 -15.06
N SER A 343 -20.76 4.36 -14.01
CA SER A 343 -21.26 4.76 -12.69
C SER A 343 -21.83 6.17 -12.62
N GLY A 344 -21.40 7.07 -13.53
CA GLY A 344 -21.67 8.51 -13.42
C GLY A 344 -20.85 9.23 -12.35
N TYR A 345 -19.87 8.53 -11.70
CA TYR A 345 -19.02 9.12 -10.65
C TYR A 345 -17.65 9.58 -11.17
N GLU A 346 -17.48 9.71 -12.48
CA GLU A 346 -16.24 10.23 -13.05
C GLU A 346 -16.14 11.75 -12.83
N VAL A 347 -15.06 12.16 -12.15
CA VAL A 347 -14.77 13.55 -11.84
C VAL A 347 -14.04 14.21 -13.01
N ASP A 348 -14.48 15.42 -13.39
CA ASP A 348 -13.75 16.24 -14.33
C ASP A 348 -12.54 16.92 -13.65
N LEU A 349 -11.39 16.25 -13.70
CA LEU A 349 -10.16 16.73 -13.08
C LEU A 349 -9.70 18.09 -13.57
N SER A 350 -10.11 18.51 -14.80
CA SER A 350 -9.77 19.84 -15.33
C SER A 350 -10.50 20.98 -14.63
N LYS A 351 -11.63 20.67 -14.00
CA LYS A 351 -12.47 21.62 -13.26
C LYS A 351 -12.27 21.59 -11.75
N VAL A 352 -11.50 20.62 -11.23
CA VAL A 352 -11.17 20.58 -9.81
C VAL A 352 -10.20 21.71 -9.48
N LYS A 353 -10.67 22.72 -8.76
CA LYS A 353 -9.84 23.83 -8.28
C LYS A 353 -8.97 23.35 -7.11
N ASN A 354 -7.71 23.79 -7.09
CA ASN A 354 -6.79 23.56 -5.97
C ASN A 354 -6.60 22.08 -5.58
N LEU A 355 -6.18 21.25 -6.53
CA LEU A 355 -5.79 19.85 -6.24
C LEU A 355 -4.76 19.73 -5.10
N ASP A 356 -3.99 20.80 -4.83
CA ASP A 356 -3.03 20.86 -3.71
C ASP A 356 -3.70 20.98 -2.33
N HIS A 357 -5.00 21.30 -2.28
CA HIS A 357 -5.73 21.41 -1.02
C HIS A 357 -6.10 20.03 -0.47
N SER A 358 -5.99 19.88 0.85
CA SER A 358 -6.31 18.61 1.55
C SER A 358 -7.76 18.16 1.38
N ASP A 359 -8.66 19.06 0.97
CA ASP A 359 -10.08 18.82 0.77
C ASP A 359 -10.52 18.88 -0.70
N CYS A 360 -9.60 18.67 -1.65
CA CYS A 360 -9.89 18.73 -3.10
C CYS A 360 -11.02 17.77 -3.53
N LEU A 361 -11.18 16.64 -2.82
CA LEU A 361 -12.21 15.63 -3.04
C LEU A 361 -13.44 15.83 -2.12
N THR A 362 -13.76 17.07 -1.78
CA THR A 362 -15.01 17.38 -1.08
C THR A 362 -16.18 17.41 -2.08
N LYS A 363 -17.26 16.72 -1.75
CA LYS A 363 -18.44 16.54 -2.64
C LYS A 363 -18.96 17.86 -3.27
N SER A 364 -18.92 18.96 -2.52
CA SER A 364 -19.31 20.30 -3.00
C SER A 364 -18.35 20.94 -4.02
N LYS A 365 -17.14 20.39 -4.18
CA LYS A 365 -16.10 20.89 -5.10
C LYS A 365 -15.95 20.02 -6.35
N LEU A 366 -16.61 18.86 -6.40
CA LEU A 366 -16.51 17.92 -7.50
C LEU A 366 -17.54 18.22 -8.58
N ILE A 367 -17.10 18.23 -9.82
CA ILE A 367 -17.93 18.28 -11.01
C ILE A 367 -17.79 16.95 -11.72
N TYR A 368 -18.88 16.23 -11.83
CA TYR A 368 -18.93 14.96 -12.55
C TYR A 368 -19.11 15.21 -14.05
N LYS A 369 -18.62 14.27 -14.87
CA LYS A 369 -18.76 14.29 -16.34
C LYS A 369 -20.12 13.81 -16.78
#